data_15e5d7f203e9797e418d97ae2684f882
#
_entry.id   15e5d7f203e9797e418d97ae2684f882
#
_cell.length_a   1.000
_cell.length_b   1.000
_cell.length_c   1.000
_cell.angle_alpha   90.00
_cell.angle_beta   90.00
_cell.angle_gamma   90.00
#
_symmetry.space_group_name_H-M   'P 1'
#
loop_
_entity.id
_entity.type
_entity.pdbx_description
1 polymer ?
#
loop_
_entity_poly.entity_id
_entity_poly.type
_entity_poly.pdbx_seq_one_letter_code
_entity_poly.pdbx_strand_id
1 'polypeptide(L)'
;MKAIVSVFAKDTKGIIAYVSQLLAEKNINVLDISQTLMQEYFAMIMLVDLSECTVPFDELVQYLKEKGEERALAIHIQRQDIFDAMHRI
;
A
#
# COMPACT_ATOMS: atom_id res chain seq x y z
N MET A 1 -11.40 8.20 -6.24
CA MET A 1 -10.39 8.68 -5.28
C MET A 1 -9.13 7.84 -5.41
N LYS A 2 -7.98 8.50 -5.43
CA LYS A 2 -6.68 7.82 -5.51
C LYS A 2 -5.96 7.88 -4.19
N ALA A 3 -5.10 6.90 -3.94
CA ALA A 3 -4.32 6.82 -2.71
C ALA A 3 -2.92 6.28 -2.99
N ILE A 4 -2.03 6.51 -2.04
CA ILE A 4 -0.66 6.02 -2.07
C ILE A 4 -0.53 4.94 -1.00
N VAL A 5 -0.11 3.76 -1.42
CA VAL A 5 0.18 2.66 -0.50
C VAL A 5 1.69 2.52 -0.39
N SER A 6 2.21 2.58 0.84
CA SER A 6 3.64 2.44 1.11
C SER A 6 3.87 1.15 1.87
N VAL A 7 4.85 0.36 1.45
CA VAL A 7 5.19 -0.91 2.07
C VAL A 7 6.68 -0.92 2.39
N PHE A 8 7.02 -1.21 3.64
CA PHE A 8 8.41 -1.34 4.08
C PHE A 8 8.59 -2.65 4.82
N ALA A 9 9.66 -3.36 4.51
CA ALA A 9 9.94 -4.66 5.13
C ALA A 9 11.39 -5.04 4.92
N LYS A 10 11.85 -6.02 5.68
CA LYS A 10 13.05 -6.74 5.28
C LYS A 10 12.71 -7.59 4.07
N ASP A 11 13.67 -7.79 3.19
CA ASP A 11 13.46 -8.55 1.97
C ASP A 11 12.93 -9.95 2.28
N THR A 12 11.71 -10.22 1.84
CA THR A 12 11.10 -11.53 1.92
C THR A 12 10.42 -11.81 0.61
N LYS A 13 10.44 -13.09 0.22
CA LYS A 13 9.80 -13.51 -1.03
C LYS A 13 8.29 -13.31 -0.93
N GLY A 14 7.68 -12.92 -2.03
CA GLY A 14 6.23 -12.87 -2.14
C GLY A 14 5.57 -11.62 -1.59
N ILE A 15 6.33 -10.57 -1.23
CA ILE A 15 5.74 -9.33 -0.72
C ILE A 15 4.78 -8.71 -1.73
N ILE A 16 5.21 -8.59 -2.99
CA ILE A 16 4.37 -7.96 -4.03
C ILE A 16 3.09 -8.76 -4.23
N ALA A 17 3.22 -10.08 -4.31
CA ALA A 17 2.05 -10.95 -4.50
C ALA A 17 1.08 -10.82 -3.32
N TYR A 18 1.58 -10.80 -2.10
CA TYR A 18 0.75 -10.70 -0.92
C TYR A 18 -0.01 -9.37 -0.87
N VAL A 19 0.70 -8.26 -1.05
CA VAL A 19 0.08 -6.94 -1.00
C VAL A 19 -0.92 -6.77 -2.15
N SER A 20 -0.58 -7.24 -3.35
CA SER A 20 -1.49 -7.18 -4.49
C SER A 20 -2.77 -7.96 -4.23
N GLN A 21 -2.66 -9.11 -3.57
CA GLN A 21 -3.83 -9.91 -3.20
C GLN A 21 -4.72 -9.18 -2.22
N LEU A 22 -4.13 -8.54 -1.20
CA LEU A 22 -4.90 -7.75 -0.23
C LEU A 22 -5.70 -6.65 -0.91
N LEU A 23 -5.07 -5.96 -1.85
CA LEU A 23 -5.74 -4.89 -2.59
C LEU A 23 -6.83 -5.44 -3.51
N ALA A 24 -6.56 -6.55 -4.19
CA ALA A 24 -7.54 -7.18 -5.08
C ALA A 24 -8.78 -7.63 -4.32
N GLU A 25 -8.62 -8.15 -3.11
CA GLU A 25 -9.75 -8.58 -2.28
C GLU A 25 -10.69 -7.44 -1.91
N LYS A 26 -10.20 -6.21 -1.89
CA LYS A 26 -11.02 -5.02 -1.63
C LYS A 26 -11.39 -4.28 -2.92
N ASN A 27 -11.17 -4.91 -4.06
CA ASN A 27 -11.49 -4.38 -5.38
C ASN A 27 -10.78 -3.06 -5.68
N ILE A 28 -9.51 -3.00 -5.31
CA ILE A 28 -8.66 -1.83 -5.52
C ILE A 28 -7.80 -2.04 -6.75
N ASN A 29 -7.77 -1.04 -7.64
CA ASN A 29 -6.97 -1.12 -8.85
C ASN A 29 -5.62 -0.44 -8.64
N VAL A 30 -4.54 -1.16 -8.96
CA VAL A 30 -3.19 -0.62 -8.90
C VAL A 30 -2.89 0.09 -10.21
N LEU A 31 -2.55 1.37 -10.13
CA LEU A 31 -2.27 2.20 -11.31
C LEU A 31 -0.78 2.27 -11.61
N ASP A 32 0.07 2.24 -10.57
CA ASP A 32 1.51 2.34 -10.75
C ASP A 32 2.22 1.77 -9.53
N ILE A 33 3.44 1.26 -9.74
CA ILE A 33 4.26 0.70 -8.67
C ILE A 33 5.70 1.17 -8.86
N SER A 34 6.33 1.59 -7.78
CA SER A 34 7.75 1.84 -7.72
C SER A 34 8.32 1.09 -6.53
N GLN A 35 9.44 0.40 -6.74
CA GLN A 35 10.06 -0.38 -5.67
C GLN A 35 11.56 -0.18 -5.64
N THR A 36 12.13 -0.29 -4.46
CA THR A 36 13.56 -0.15 -4.23
C THR A 36 14.00 -1.19 -3.22
N LEU A 37 15.14 -1.81 -3.50
CA LEU A 37 15.78 -2.74 -2.57
C LEU A 37 17.08 -2.12 -2.12
N MET A 38 17.21 -1.86 -0.83
CA MET A 38 18.44 -1.33 -0.24
C MET A 38 18.98 -2.36 0.73
N GLN A 39 20.05 -3.05 0.33
CA GLN A 39 20.60 -4.16 1.12
C GLN A 39 19.51 -5.19 1.39
N GLU A 40 19.13 -5.36 2.66
CA GLU A 40 18.11 -6.32 3.07
C GLU A 40 16.72 -5.70 3.20
N TYR A 41 16.60 -4.39 2.95
CA TYR A 41 15.34 -3.68 3.13
C TYR A 41 14.65 -3.45 1.80
N PHE A 42 13.35 -3.68 1.80
CA PHE A 42 12.48 -3.51 0.64
C PHE A 42 11.52 -2.35 0.91
N ALA A 43 11.41 -1.45 -0.06
CA ALA A 43 10.44 -0.35 -0.02
C ALA A 43 9.65 -0.34 -1.32
N MET A 44 8.33 -0.20 -1.20
CA MET A 44 7.44 -0.17 -2.37
C MET A 44 6.41 0.93 -2.18
N ILE A 45 6.16 1.67 -3.24
CA ILE A 45 5.12 2.70 -3.27
C ILE A 45 4.20 2.38 -4.43
N MET A 46 2.90 2.35 -4.16
CA MET A 46 1.89 2.03 -5.16
C MET A 46 0.87 3.16 -5.24
N LEU A 47 0.56 3.60 -6.45
CA LEU A 47 -0.57 4.48 -6.68
C LEU A 47 -1.78 3.60 -6.99
N VAL A 48 -2.86 3.79 -6.25
CA VAL A 48 -4.04 2.95 -6.39
C VAL A 48 -5.30 3.80 -6.58
N ASP A 49 -6.31 3.21 -7.22
CA ASP A 49 -7.61 3.82 -7.41
C ASP A 49 -8.61 3.10 -6.51
N LEU A 50 -9.26 3.89 -5.64
CA LEU A 50 -10.22 3.39 -4.65
C LEU A 50 -11.67 3.54 -5.10
N SER A 51 -11.92 3.91 -6.35
CA SER A 51 -13.28 4.20 -6.84
C SER A 51 -14.25 3.06 -6.62
N GLU A 52 -13.77 1.83 -6.69
CA GLU A 52 -14.60 0.64 -6.52
C GLU A 52 -14.24 -0.18 -5.28
N CYS A 53 -13.54 0.44 -4.34
CA CYS A 53 -13.17 -0.22 -3.09
C CYS A 53 -14.43 -0.61 -2.32
N THR A 54 -14.42 -1.81 -1.75
CA THR A 54 -15.59 -2.41 -1.12
C THR A 54 -15.76 -2.02 0.34
N VAL A 55 -14.81 -1.29 0.92
CA VAL A 55 -14.87 -0.86 2.32
C VAL A 55 -14.57 0.63 2.44
N PRO A 56 -15.01 1.30 3.52
CA PRO A 56 -14.63 2.68 3.77
C PRO A 56 -13.13 2.83 3.99
N PHE A 57 -12.62 4.04 3.78
CA PHE A 57 -11.18 4.29 3.83
C PHE A 57 -10.58 3.97 5.19
N ASP A 58 -11.24 4.33 6.27
CA ASP A 58 -10.73 4.07 7.61
C ASP A 58 -10.63 2.56 7.91
N GLU A 59 -11.59 1.77 7.42
CA GLU A 59 -11.48 0.31 7.52
C GLU A 59 -10.33 -0.23 6.69
N LEU A 60 -10.11 0.35 5.52
CA LEU A 60 -9.01 -0.06 4.65
C LEU A 60 -7.67 0.21 5.31
N VAL A 61 -7.50 1.36 5.95
CA VAL A 61 -6.28 1.70 6.69
C VAL A 61 -5.98 0.62 7.73
N GLN A 62 -6.99 0.25 8.52
CA GLN A 62 -6.83 -0.73 9.58
C GLN A 62 -6.57 -2.13 9.02
N TYR A 63 -7.30 -2.50 7.97
CA TYR A 63 -7.14 -3.80 7.31
C TYR A 63 -5.71 -4.00 6.80
N LEU A 64 -5.18 -3.02 6.09
CA LEU A 64 -3.83 -3.13 5.54
C LEU A 64 -2.78 -3.16 6.65
N LYS A 65 -2.97 -2.39 7.70
CA LYS A 65 -2.06 -2.39 8.84
C LYS A 65 -2.01 -3.76 9.50
N GLU A 66 -3.18 -4.32 9.81
CA GLU A 66 -3.26 -5.62 10.48
C GLU A 66 -2.71 -6.75 9.63
N LYS A 67 -3.09 -6.77 8.35
CA LYS A 67 -2.61 -7.82 7.44
C LYS A 67 -1.11 -7.72 7.21
N GLY A 68 -0.59 -6.50 7.18
CA GLY A 68 0.85 -6.29 7.08
C GLY A 68 1.57 -6.84 8.29
N GLU A 69 1.06 -6.55 9.48
CA GLU A 69 1.68 -7.00 10.72
C GLU A 69 1.76 -8.53 10.82
N GLU A 70 0.79 -9.25 10.23
CA GLU A 70 0.82 -10.71 10.18
C GLU A 70 2.03 -11.26 9.44
N ARG A 71 2.63 -10.46 8.57
CA ARG A 71 3.79 -10.83 7.76
C ARG A 71 5.00 -9.97 8.03
N ALA A 72 5.01 -9.21 9.13
CA ALA A 72 6.08 -8.29 9.49
C ALA A 72 6.32 -7.23 8.40
N LEU A 73 5.25 -6.77 7.75
CA LEU A 73 5.28 -5.69 6.77
C LEU A 73 4.66 -4.45 7.39
N ALA A 74 5.28 -3.30 7.16
CA ALA A 74 4.67 -2.01 7.50
C ALA A 74 3.94 -1.51 6.25
N ILE A 75 2.61 -1.58 6.27
CA ILE A 75 1.78 -1.13 5.15
C ILE A 75 0.99 0.10 5.58
N HIS A 76 1.21 1.20 4.88
CA HIS A 76 0.51 2.46 5.13
C HIS A 76 -0.23 2.88 3.88
N ILE A 77 -1.42 3.47 4.05
CA ILE A 77 -2.15 4.03 2.94
C ILE A 77 -2.56 5.46 3.29
N GLN A 78 -2.44 6.35 2.32
CA GLN A 78 -2.76 7.76 2.48
C GLN A 78 -3.44 8.26 1.23
N ARG A 79 -4.45 9.12 1.37
CA ARG A 79 -5.12 9.70 0.21
C ARG A 79 -4.11 10.53 -0.58
N GLN A 80 -4.21 10.47 -1.91
CA GLN A 80 -3.27 11.17 -2.78
C GLN A 80 -3.26 12.67 -2.54
N ASP A 81 -4.41 13.29 -2.35
CA ASP A 81 -4.49 14.73 -2.13
C ASP A 81 -3.77 15.15 -0.84
N ILE A 82 -3.87 14.35 0.21
CA ILE A 82 -3.17 14.61 1.46
C ILE A 82 -1.67 14.38 1.29
N PHE A 83 -1.29 13.30 0.62
CA PHE A 83 0.11 12.99 0.34
C PHE A 83 0.77 14.13 -0.43
N ASP A 84 0.12 14.61 -1.48
CA ASP A 84 0.64 15.69 -2.32
C ASP A 84 0.78 16.99 -1.52
N ALA A 85 -0.17 17.28 -0.65
CA ALA A 85 -0.12 18.47 0.20
C ALA A 85 1.07 18.44 1.17
N MET A 86 1.40 17.24 1.69
CA MET A 86 2.51 17.07 2.62
C MET A 86 3.88 17.12 1.94
N HIS A 87 3.95 16.78 0.66
CA HIS A 87 5.20 16.70 -0.10
C HIS A 87 5.32 17.80 -1.14
N ARG A 88 4.58 18.88 -0.97
CA ARG A 88 4.61 20.02 -1.86
C ARG A 88 5.89 20.83 -1.64
N ILE A 89 6.52 21.18 -2.74
CA ILE A 89 7.69 22.05 -2.72
C ILE A 89 7.28 23.48 -3.06
#